data_0da7b5d949214db7272da266cdebdcdb
#
_entry.id   0da7b5d949214db7272da266cdebdcdb
#
_cell.length_a   1.000
_cell.length_b   1.000
_cell.length_c   1.000
_cell.angle_alpha   90.00
_cell.angle_beta   90.00
_cell.angle_gamma   90.00
#
_symmetry.space_group_name_H-M   'P 1'
#
loop_
_entity.id
_entity.type
_entity.pdbx_description
1 polymer ?
#
loop_
_entity_poly.entity_id
_entity_poly.type
_entity_poly.pdbx_seq_one_letter_code
_entity_poly.pdbx_strand_id
1 'polypeptide(L)'
;MKVITKMELQPDMVLGEDILDQDRVIYPAGTTITPQIIEKLKRYNLVCVTIMEDVDFATTHYAKIRFDSNFKAFERAYPLFLGQYKLAMKQLLIMGRKPADIILLTIYNELYYYITSGPVLLDYLYNLMPSEDELTYTQGLNAALLAGTFADWLGMSEEEKNTLILCGFYYDIGKLQLPYELLWKPGKLTDEEFKVIKTHPVVGYTTVRNQDLNEHVKNAVIMQDRKSVV
;
A
#
# COMPACT_ATOMS: atom_id res chain seq x y z
N MET A 1 25.93 1.39 15.40
CA MET A 1 25.25 2.50 14.67
C MET A 1 26.22 3.64 14.46
N LYS A 2 26.26 4.19 13.28
CA LYS A 2 27.18 5.27 12.90
C LYS A 2 26.37 6.45 12.35
N VAL A 3 26.68 7.65 12.84
CA VAL A 3 26.10 8.88 12.29
C VAL A 3 26.97 9.34 11.11
N ILE A 4 26.36 9.53 9.96
CA ILE A 4 27.01 10.04 8.76
C ILE A 4 26.24 11.25 8.23
N THR A 5 26.92 12.06 7.42
CA THR A 5 26.24 13.15 6.74
C THR A 5 25.36 12.60 5.61
N LYS A 6 24.29 13.32 5.28
CA LYS A 6 23.41 12.99 4.14
C LYS A 6 24.19 12.77 2.84
N MET A 7 25.32 13.43 2.67
CA MET A 7 26.18 13.36 1.46
C MET A 7 26.98 12.04 1.37
N GLU A 8 27.17 11.36 2.48
CA GLU A 8 27.92 10.09 2.57
C GLU A 8 27.00 8.86 2.39
N LEU A 9 25.69 9.07 2.23
CA LEU A 9 24.75 7.96 1.98
C LEU A 9 25.08 7.26 0.68
N GLN A 10 25.16 5.94 0.74
CA GLN A 10 25.36 5.05 -0.39
C GLN A 10 24.23 4.03 -0.48
N PRO A 11 23.92 3.53 -1.69
CA PRO A 11 23.04 2.38 -1.84
C PRO A 11 23.46 1.22 -0.95
N ASP A 12 22.48 0.41 -0.53
CA ASP A 12 22.62 -0.76 0.33
C ASP A 12 22.98 -0.47 1.80
N MET A 13 23.23 0.78 2.20
CA MET A 13 23.27 1.15 3.61
C MET A 13 21.88 0.98 4.23
N VAL A 14 21.84 0.69 5.54
CA VAL A 14 20.60 0.49 6.30
C VAL A 14 20.47 1.57 7.37
N LEU A 15 19.30 2.19 7.45
CA LEU A 15 19.01 3.20 8.48
C LEU A 15 19.04 2.59 9.87
N GLY A 16 19.75 3.24 10.79
CA GLY A 16 19.80 2.86 12.21
C GLY A 16 18.68 3.47 13.03
N GLU A 17 18.13 4.59 12.59
CA GLU A 17 17.04 5.33 13.23
C GLU A 17 16.01 5.78 12.21
N ASP A 18 14.79 6.09 12.71
CA ASP A 18 13.73 6.65 11.87
C ASP A 18 14.13 8.03 11.35
N ILE A 19 13.90 8.28 10.07
CA ILE A 19 13.98 9.63 9.52
C ILE A 19 12.62 10.28 9.66
N LEU A 20 12.59 11.43 10.37
CA LEU A 20 11.37 12.18 10.65
C LEU A 20 11.31 13.47 9.83
N ASP A 21 10.10 13.84 9.44
CA ASP A 21 9.75 15.19 8.97
C ASP A 21 8.54 15.69 9.79
N GLN A 22 8.75 16.72 10.60
CA GLN A 22 7.71 17.28 11.48
C GLN A 22 6.93 16.22 12.28
N ASP A 23 7.64 15.34 12.97
CA ASP A 23 7.10 14.21 13.77
C ASP A 23 6.47 13.06 12.97
N ARG A 24 6.50 13.11 11.66
CA ARG A 24 6.08 12.00 10.79
C ARG A 24 7.28 11.19 10.37
N VAL A 25 7.22 9.87 10.56
CA VAL A 25 8.23 8.95 10.03
C VAL A 25 8.14 8.93 8.49
N ILE A 26 9.22 9.38 7.83
CA ILE A 26 9.36 9.31 6.37
C ILE A 26 9.97 7.97 5.96
N TYR A 27 11.03 7.58 6.67
CA TYR A 27 11.71 6.30 6.49
C TYR A 27 12.02 5.72 7.87
N PRO A 28 11.49 4.53 8.19
CA PRO A 28 11.74 3.90 9.48
C PRO A 28 13.14 3.28 9.54
N ALA A 29 13.64 3.10 10.77
CA ALA A 29 14.85 2.36 11.06
C ALA A 29 14.85 0.99 10.36
N GLY A 30 16.03 0.53 9.91
CA GLY A 30 16.17 -0.70 9.14
C GLY A 30 15.80 -0.56 7.64
N THR A 31 15.40 0.61 7.13
CA THR A 31 15.21 0.83 5.68
C THR A 31 16.54 0.69 4.95
N THR A 32 16.58 -0.15 3.92
CA THR A 32 17.72 -0.21 3.01
C THR A 32 17.69 0.99 2.08
N ILE A 33 18.75 1.75 2.04
CA ILE A 33 18.91 2.94 1.20
C ILE A 33 19.03 2.52 -0.27
N THR A 34 18.15 3.06 -1.10
CA THR A 34 18.20 2.91 -2.56
C THR A 34 18.61 4.24 -3.20
N PRO A 35 19.05 4.24 -4.48
CA PRO A 35 19.34 5.49 -5.20
C PRO A 35 18.14 6.46 -5.19
N GLN A 36 16.91 5.96 -5.28
CA GLN A 36 15.69 6.76 -5.24
C GLN A 36 15.48 7.41 -3.86
N ILE A 37 15.78 6.69 -2.78
CA ILE A 37 15.72 7.23 -1.42
C ILE A 37 16.76 8.33 -1.24
N ILE A 38 17.99 8.16 -1.72
CA ILE A 38 19.04 9.18 -1.68
C ILE A 38 18.56 10.47 -2.37
N GLU A 39 18.00 10.35 -3.57
CA GLU A 39 17.49 11.52 -4.30
C GLU A 39 16.33 12.22 -3.57
N LYS A 40 15.42 11.45 -2.94
CA LYS A 40 14.35 12.02 -2.12
C LYS A 40 14.89 12.71 -0.89
N LEU A 41 15.84 12.10 -0.17
CA LEU A 41 16.42 12.67 1.05
C LEU A 41 17.18 13.99 0.80
N LYS A 42 17.65 14.24 -0.42
CA LYS A 42 18.25 15.55 -0.79
C LYS A 42 17.27 16.72 -0.60
N ARG A 43 15.96 16.47 -0.74
CA ARG A 43 14.91 17.49 -0.63
C ARG A 43 14.55 17.85 0.80
N TYR A 44 14.92 17.01 1.77
CA TYR A 44 14.64 17.24 3.18
C TYR A 44 15.80 18.00 3.85
N ASN A 45 15.48 18.84 4.84
CA ASN A 45 16.47 19.60 5.60
C ASN A 45 17.15 18.72 6.66
N LEU A 46 17.75 17.62 6.21
CA LEU A 46 18.51 16.69 7.05
C LEU A 46 20.01 17.00 6.92
N VAL A 47 20.70 17.04 8.04
CA VAL A 47 22.16 17.23 8.07
C VAL A 47 22.86 15.87 8.17
N CYS A 48 22.41 15.03 9.08
CA CYS A 48 23.00 13.73 9.37
C CYS A 48 21.92 12.63 9.37
N VAL A 49 22.36 11.41 9.16
CA VAL A 49 21.56 10.20 9.18
C VAL A 49 22.30 9.14 9.96
N THR A 50 21.61 8.41 10.83
CA THR A 50 22.17 7.26 11.53
C THR A 50 22.04 6.03 10.65
N ILE A 51 23.15 5.33 10.41
CA ILE A 51 23.19 4.04 9.69
C ILE A 51 23.57 2.89 10.62
N MET A 52 23.09 1.69 10.28
CA MET A 52 23.50 0.45 10.94
C MET A 52 24.88 0.00 10.43
N GLU A 53 25.72 -0.47 11.34
CA GLU A 53 26.91 -1.25 11.03
C GLU A 53 26.57 -2.75 11.14
N ASP A 54 27.40 -3.62 10.56
CA ASP A 54 27.13 -5.07 10.48
C ASP A 54 26.77 -5.73 11.84
N VAL A 55 27.20 -5.17 12.95
CA VAL A 55 26.91 -5.64 14.32
C VAL A 55 25.51 -5.26 14.81
N ASP A 56 24.86 -4.27 14.21
CA ASP A 56 23.59 -3.68 14.67
C ASP A 56 22.35 -4.32 14.03
N PHE A 57 22.55 -5.21 13.09
CA PHE A 57 21.50 -5.73 12.20
C PHE A 57 20.36 -6.53 12.84
N ALA A 58 20.28 -6.65 14.14
CA ALA A 58 19.26 -7.51 14.75
C ALA A 58 18.55 -6.96 15.98
N THR A 59 18.63 -5.66 16.27
CA THR A 59 18.18 -5.12 17.57
C THR A 59 16.68 -4.82 17.63
N THR A 60 16.01 -4.53 16.51
CA THR A 60 14.57 -4.25 16.49
C THR A 60 13.80 -5.36 15.76
N HIS A 61 12.53 -5.56 16.15
CA HIS A 61 11.62 -6.51 15.49
C HIS A 61 11.55 -6.24 13.97
N TYR A 62 11.36 -4.98 13.57
CA TYR A 62 11.22 -4.59 12.16
C TYR A 62 12.51 -4.76 11.36
N ALA A 63 13.66 -4.50 11.96
CA ALA A 63 14.93 -4.78 11.32
C ALA A 63 15.11 -6.28 11.03
N LYS A 64 14.73 -7.15 11.97
CA LYS A 64 14.79 -8.61 11.76
C LYS A 64 13.96 -9.07 10.57
N ILE A 65 12.76 -8.51 10.42
CA ILE A 65 11.86 -8.85 9.31
C ILE A 65 12.48 -8.49 7.96
N ARG A 66 13.16 -7.36 7.85
CA ARG A 66 13.82 -6.95 6.60
C ARG A 66 14.98 -7.84 6.18
N PHE A 67 15.55 -8.60 7.12
CA PHE A 67 16.56 -9.63 6.84
C PHE A 67 15.96 -11.01 6.61
N ASP A 68 14.67 -11.19 6.88
CA ASP A 68 13.97 -12.44 6.64
C ASP A 68 13.92 -12.74 5.13
N SER A 69 14.24 -13.99 4.77
CA SER A 69 14.28 -14.41 3.37
C SER A 69 12.92 -14.38 2.68
N ASN A 70 11.85 -14.70 3.43
CA ASN A 70 10.49 -14.68 2.91
C ASN A 70 10.00 -13.23 2.71
N PHE A 71 10.35 -12.33 3.66
CA PHE A 71 10.08 -10.91 3.47
C PHE A 71 10.78 -10.37 2.21
N LYS A 72 12.05 -10.66 2.01
CA LYS A 72 12.79 -10.23 0.81
C LYS A 72 12.20 -10.79 -0.50
N ALA A 73 11.66 -12.00 -0.44
CA ALA A 73 10.97 -12.59 -1.59
C ALA A 73 9.63 -11.87 -1.85
N PHE A 74 8.84 -11.61 -0.80
CA PHE A 74 7.62 -10.82 -0.86
C PHE A 74 7.87 -9.39 -1.36
N GLU A 75 8.86 -8.68 -0.79
CA GLU A 75 9.24 -7.32 -1.17
C GLU A 75 9.61 -7.21 -2.65
N ARG A 76 10.28 -8.21 -3.21
CA ARG A 76 10.60 -8.27 -4.66
C ARG A 76 9.39 -8.59 -5.52
N ALA A 77 8.48 -9.45 -5.05
CA ALA A 77 7.29 -9.85 -5.78
C ALA A 77 6.23 -8.74 -5.79
N TYR A 78 6.09 -7.99 -4.68
CA TYR A 78 5.04 -7.02 -4.47
C TYR A 78 4.92 -5.97 -5.60
N PRO A 79 5.98 -5.28 -6.06
CA PRO A 79 5.87 -4.29 -7.13
C PRO A 79 5.44 -4.89 -8.47
N LEU A 80 5.75 -6.16 -8.76
CA LEU A 80 5.32 -6.83 -9.98
C LEU A 80 3.78 -7.00 -9.99
N PHE A 81 3.22 -7.49 -8.88
CA PHE A 81 1.79 -7.71 -8.75
C PHE A 81 1.01 -6.41 -8.55
N LEU A 82 1.60 -5.42 -7.89
CA LEU A 82 1.06 -4.05 -7.85
C LEU A 82 0.95 -3.47 -9.28
N GLY A 83 1.96 -3.67 -10.12
CA GLY A 83 1.94 -3.26 -11.52
C GLY A 83 0.83 -3.94 -12.33
N GLN A 84 0.60 -5.24 -12.12
CA GLN A 84 -0.50 -5.97 -12.76
C GLN A 84 -1.87 -5.46 -12.27
N TYR A 85 -2.04 -5.25 -10.98
CA TYR A 85 -3.26 -4.67 -10.41
C TYR A 85 -3.51 -3.26 -10.96
N LYS A 86 -2.50 -2.41 -11.00
CA LYS A 86 -2.56 -1.05 -11.59
C LYS A 86 -3.01 -1.10 -13.05
N LEU A 87 -2.47 -2.03 -13.84
CA LEU A 87 -2.87 -2.21 -15.24
C LEU A 87 -4.35 -2.64 -15.33
N ALA A 88 -4.78 -3.60 -14.54
CA ALA A 88 -6.15 -4.09 -14.50
C ALA A 88 -7.16 -2.97 -14.16
N MET A 89 -6.86 -2.16 -13.15
CA MET A 89 -7.70 -1.02 -12.76
C MET A 89 -7.71 0.07 -13.84
N LYS A 90 -6.59 0.38 -14.47
CA LYS A 90 -6.52 1.33 -15.59
C LYS A 90 -7.37 0.87 -16.77
N GLN A 91 -7.38 -0.42 -17.10
CA GLN A 91 -8.26 -0.95 -18.16
C GLN A 91 -9.74 -0.75 -17.82
N LEU A 92 -10.15 -0.98 -16.57
CA LEU A 92 -11.50 -0.70 -16.14
C LEU A 92 -11.86 0.79 -16.27
N LEU A 93 -11.00 1.67 -15.81
CA LEU A 93 -11.25 3.12 -15.81
C LEU A 93 -11.29 3.72 -17.22
N ILE A 94 -10.42 3.25 -18.12
CA ILE A 94 -10.28 3.80 -19.48
C ILE A 94 -11.24 3.11 -20.46
N MET A 95 -11.37 1.78 -20.39
CA MET A 95 -12.11 0.98 -21.37
C MET A 95 -13.51 0.59 -20.86
N GLY A 96 -13.84 0.89 -19.60
CA GLY A 96 -15.12 0.50 -19.00
C GLY A 96 -15.31 -1.01 -18.87
N ARG A 97 -14.23 -1.79 -18.90
CA ARG A 97 -14.28 -3.27 -18.80
C ARG A 97 -13.53 -3.74 -17.56
N LYS A 98 -14.26 -4.38 -16.63
CA LYS A 98 -13.64 -4.98 -15.46
C LYS A 98 -12.64 -6.08 -15.85
N PRO A 99 -11.53 -6.27 -15.11
CA PRO A 99 -10.71 -7.46 -15.23
C PRO A 99 -11.52 -8.71 -14.86
N ALA A 100 -11.16 -9.85 -15.41
CA ALA A 100 -11.70 -11.11 -14.92
C ALA A 100 -11.30 -11.32 -13.46
N ASP A 101 -12.22 -11.77 -12.62
CA ASP A 101 -12.00 -11.93 -11.18
C ASP A 101 -10.79 -12.82 -10.89
N ILE A 102 -10.58 -13.85 -11.73
CA ILE A 102 -9.42 -14.73 -11.62
C ILE A 102 -8.08 -13.99 -11.71
N ILE A 103 -7.97 -12.87 -12.42
CA ILE A 103 -6.73 -12.09 -12.50
C ILE A 103 -6.43 -11.48 -11.14
N LEU A 104 -7.41 -10.88 -10.48
CA LEU A 104 -7.23 -10.27 -9.17
C LEU A 104 -6.98 -11.32 -8.09
N LEU A 105 -7.71 -12.44 -8.14
CA LEU A 105 -7.50 -13.55 -7.20
C LEU A 105 -6.13 -14.21 -7.40
N THR A 106 -5.61 -14.25 -8.63
CA THR A 106 -4.24 -14.73 -8.89
C THR A 106 -3.22 -13.78 -8.26
N ILE A 107 -3.37 -12.45 -8.44
CA ILE A 107 -2.49 -11.45 -7.81
C ILE A 107 -2.48 -11.64 -6.28
N TYR A 108 -3.67 -11.83 -5.68
CA TYR A 108 -3.79 -12.10 -4.25
C TYR A 108 -3.03 -13.38 -3.86
N ASN A 109 -3.31 -14.50 -4.51
CA ASN A 109 -2.74 -15.80 -4.17
C ASN A 109 -1.21 -15.82 -4.30
N GLU A 110 -0.66 -15.22 -5.35
CA GLU A 110 0.79 -15.14 -5.58
C GLU A 110 1.50 -14.33 -4.49
N LEU A 111 0.90 -13.27 -3.97
CA LEU A 111 1.45 -12.51 -2.85
C LEU A 111 1.19 -13.22 -1.51
N TYR A 112 -0.01 -13.77 -1.34
CA TYR A 112 -0.38 -14.45 -0.10
C TYR A 112 0.44 -15.72 0.15
N TYR A 113 1.02 -16.30 -0.89
CA TYR A 113 1.95 -17.44 -0.80
C TYR A 113 3.11 -17.18 0.17
N TYR A 114 3.58 -15.95 0.30
CA TYR A 114 4.67 -15.59 1.21
C TYR A 114 4.21 -15.34 2.65
N ILE A 115 2.90 -15.34 2.90
CA ILE A 115 2.31 -14.98 4.18
C ILE A 115 1.97 -16.24 4.97
N THR A 116 2.61 -16.40 6.12
CA THR A 116 2.40 -17.56 6.98
C THR A 116 1.36 -17.34 8.07
N SER A 117 1.04 -16.07 8.38
CA SER A 117 0.04 -15.69 9.38
C SER A 117 -0.34 -14.21 9.25
N GLY A 118 -1.44 -13.81 9.88
CA GLY A 118 -1.88 -12.40 9.90
C GLY A 118 -0.86 -11.43 10.50
N PRO A 119 -0.22 -11.72 11.65
CA PRO A 119 0.87 -10.89 12.17
C PRO A 119 2.01 -10.72 11.18
N VAL A 120 2.42 -11.78 10.48
CA VAL A 120 3.46 -11.71 9.44
C VAL A 120 3.04 -10.80 8.29
N LEU A 121 1.77 -10.85 7.87
CA LEU A 121 1.26 -9.92 6.85
C LEU A 121 1.39 -8.47 7.32
N LEU A 122 0.98 -8.16 8.54
CA LEU A 122 1.07 -6.79 9.08
C LEU A 122 2.52 -6.31 9.13
N ASP A 123 3.45 -7.17 9.57
CA ASP A 123 4.88 -6.88 9.59
C ASP A 123 5.43 -6.59 8.19
N TYR A 124 5.01 -7.37 7.19
CA TYR A 124 5.43 -7.19 5.81
C TYR A 124 4.86 -5.90 5.22
N LEU A 125 3.56 -5.63 5.39
CA LEU A 125 2.94 -4.40 4.91
C LEU A 125 3.53 -3.15 5.57
N TYR A 126 3.86 -3.21 6.86
CA TYR A 126 4.53 -2.12 7.57
C TYR A 126 5.92 -1.82 7.01
N ASN A 127 6.64 -2.85 6.58
CA ASN A 127 8.00 -2.72 6.06
C ASN A 127 8.07 -2.37 4.56
N LEU A 128 6.94 -2.45 3.83
CA LEU A 128 6.88 -2.01 2.44
C LEU A 128 6.94 -0.47 2.35
N MET A 129 7.67 0.01 1.36
CA MET A 129 7.81 1.44 1.07
C MET A 129 7.21 1.74 -0.31
N PRO A 130 5.88 1.97 -0.39
CA PRO A 130 5.25 2.32 -1.65
C PRO A 130 5.70 3.70 -2.12
N SER A 131 5.77 3.90 -3.42
CA SER A 131 5.95 5.23 -4.01
C SER A 131 4.67 6.06 -3.81
N GLU A 132 4.81 7.39 -3.68
CA GLU A 132 3.67 8.29 -3.42
C GLU A 132 2.59 8.20 -4.50
N ASP A 133 2.97 8.11 -5.77
CA ASP A 133 2.09 8.02 -6.94
C ASP A 133 1.38 6.66 -7.07
N GLU A 134 1.73 5.67 -6.27
CA GLU A 134 1.11 4.34 -6.26
C GLU A 134 0.26 4.06 -5.02
N LEU A 135 0.18 5.02 -4.08
CA LEU A 135 -0.41 4.76 -2.76
C LEU A 135 -1.87 4.31 -2.83
N THR A 136 -2.70 4.87 -3.72
CA THR A 136 -4.10 4.43 -3.85
C THR A 136 -4.19 2.97 -4.33
N TYR A 137 -3.32 2.57 -5.26
CA TYR A 137 -3.25 1.17 -5.70
C TYR A 137 -2.71 0.27 -4.59
N THR A 138 -1.67 0.71 -3.89
CA THR A 138 -1.11 0.00 -2.72
C THR A 138 -2.17 -0.22 -1.65
N GLN A 139 -3.01 0.78 -1.36
CA GLN A 139 -4.11 0.64 -0.41
C GLN A 139 -5.11 -0.44 -0.83
N GLY A 140 -5.50 -0.49 -2.10
CA GLY A 140 -6.40 -1.52 -2.62
C GLY A 140 -5.80 -2.93 -2.54
N LEU A 141 -4.54 -3.09 -2.95
CA LEU A 141 -3.85 -4.38 -2.87
C LEU A 141 -3.67 -4.84 -1.41
N ASN A 142 -3.26 -3.94 -0.51
CA ASN A 142 -3.12 -4.25 0.92
C ASN A 142 -4.47 -4.60 1.55
N ALA A 143 -5.54 -3.88 1.19
CA ALA A 143 -6.88 -4.19 1.67
C ALA A 143 -7.33 -5.59 1.23
N ALA A 144 -7.02 -6.01 0.00
CA ALA A 144 -7.32 -7.36 -0.48
C ALA A 144 -6.55 -8.43 0.30
N LEU A 145 -5.26 -8.22 0.59
CA LEU A 145 -4.46 -9.14 1.41
C LEU A 145 -4.99 -9.26 2.84
N LEU A 146 -5.35 -8.12 3.45
CA LEU A 146 -5.96 -8.09 4.79
C LEU A 146 -7.33 -8.76 4.78
N ALA A 147 -8.16 -8.50 3.77
CA ALA A 147 -9.50 -9.08 3.64
C ALA A 147 -9.45 -10.62 3.59
N GLY A 148 -8.53 -11.20 2.82
CA GLY A 148 -8.35 -12.65 2.79
C GLY A 148 -7.89 -13.22 4.12
N THR A 149 -7.00 -12.54 4.84
CA THR A 149 -6.58 -12.93 6.19
C THR A 149 -7.75 -12.90 7.17
N PHE A 150 -8.61 -11.89 7.11
CA PHE A 150 -9.83 -11.82 7.93
C PHE A 150 -10.81 -12.94 7.61
N ALA A 151 -10.99 -13.27 6.32
CA ALA A 151 -11.84 -14.37 5.90
C ALA A 151 -11.36 -15.70 6.50
N ASP A 152 -10.04 -15.95 6.48
CA ASP A 152 -9.44 -17.15 7.10
C ASP A 152 -9.68 -17.19 8.62
N TRP A 153 -9.52 -16.08 9.32
CA TRP A 153 -9.79 -16.01 10.78
C TRP A 153 -11.25 -16.24 11.14
N LEU A 154 -12.16 -15.80 10.28
CA LEU A 154 -13.59 -15.98 10.47
C LEU A 154 -14.10 -17.34 10.01
N GLY A 155 -13.25 -18.18 9.39
CA GLY A 155 -13.64 -19.48 8.84
C GLY A 155 -14.65 -19.38 7.70
N MET A 156 -14.55 -18.32 6.90
CA MET A 156 -15.44 -18.11 5.75
C MET A 156 -15.20 -19.18 4.67
N SER A 157 -16.24 -19.49 3.89
CA SER A 157 -16.10 -20.33 2.70
C SER A 157 -15.19 -19.68 1.65
N GLU A 158 -14.62 -20.48 0.74
CA GLU A 158 -13.78 -19.96 -0.34
C GLU A 158 -14.52 -18.92 -1.24
N GLU A 159 -15.81 -19.11 -1.46
CA GLU A 159 -16.63 -18.17 -2.24
C GLU A 159 -16.77 -16.83 -1.52
N GLU A 160 -17.06 -16.84 -0.21
CA GLU A 160 -17.15 -15.65 0.62
C GLU A 160 -15.79 -14.96 0.73
N LYS A 161 -14.71 -15.73 0.93
CA LYS A 161 -13.33 -15.24 0.97
C LYS A 161 -12.96 -14.53 -0.34
N ASN A 162 -13.20 -15.17 -1.47
CA ASN A 162 -12.95 -14.58 -2.80
C ASN A 162 -13.73 -13.28 -2.99
N THR A 163 -14.99 -13.24 -2.57
CA THR A 163 -15.81 -12.04 -2.60
C THR A 163 -15.22 -10.92 -1.73
N LEU A 164 -14.78 -11.25 -0.52
CA LEU A 164 -14.20 -10.28 0.40
C LEU A 164 -12.84 -9.74 -0.11
N ILE A 165 -12.02 -10.59 -0.71
CA ILE A 165 -10.77 -10.18 -1.39
C ILE A 165 -11.07 -9.18 -2.52
N LEU A 166 -12.07 -9.47 -3.34
CA LEU A 166 -12.49 -8.55 -4.42
C LEU A 166 -13.02 -7.24 -3.84
N CYS A 167 -13.75 -7.25 -2.74
CA CYS A 167 -14.12 -6.01 -2.03
C CYS A 167 -12.87 -5.18 -1.70
N GLY A 168 -11.80 -5.80 -1.20
CA GLY A 168 -10.53 -5.13 -0.90
C GLY A 168 -9.88 -4.49 -2.13
N PHE A 169 -9.90 -5.15 -3.30
CA PHE A 169 -9.37 -4.57 -4.52
C PHE A 169 -10.16 -3.36 -5.04
N TYR A 170 -11.48 -3.35 -4.86
CA TYR A 170 -12.36 -2.36 -5.48
C TYR A 170 -12.79 -1.22 -4.55
N TYR A 171 -12.72 -1.38 -3.21
CA TYR A 171 -13.37 -0.48 -2.26
C TYR A 171 -13.07 1.01 -2.52
N ASP A 172 -11.86 1.34 -2.91
CA ASP A 172 -11.38 2.72 -3.03
C ASP A 172 -11.11 3.17 -4.49
N ILE A 173 -11.66 2.42 -5.46
CA ILE A 173 -11.45 2.67 -6.90
C ILE A 173 -11.82 4.09 -7.34
N GLY A 174 -12.76 4.72 -6.65
CA GLY A 174 -13.18 6.09 -6.96
C GLY A 174 -12.09 7.12 -6.73
N LYS A 175 -11.14 6.89 -5.82
CA LYS A 175 -10.00 7.78 -5.62
C LYS A 175 -9.11 7.87 -6.86
N LEU A 176 -9.03 6.81 -7.66
CA LEU A 176 -8.25 6.80 -8.90
C LEU A 176 -8.79 7.76 -9.98
N GLN A 177 -9.99 8.31 -9.78
CA GLN A 177 -10.63 9.25 -10.70
C GLN A 177 -10.66 10.69 -10.15
N LEU A 178 -10.16 10.90 -8.96
CA LEU A 178 -10.02 12.25 -8.38
C LEU A 178 -8.72 12.91 -8.86
N PRO A 179 -8.68 14.26 -8.87
CA PRO A 179 -7.45 14.98 -9.21
C PRO A 179 -6.29 14.55 -8.30
N TYR A 180 -5.17 14.19 -8.91
CA TYR A 180 -3.97 13.75 -8.18
C TYR A 180 -3.48 14.81 -7.19
N GLU A 181 -3.47 16.08 -7.61
CA GLU A 181 -3.02 17.22 -6.81
C GLU A 181 -3.86 17.39 -5.54
N LEU A 182 -5.12 16.97 -5.59
CA LEU A 182 -6.02 17.04 -4.45
C LEU A 182 -5.77 15.91 -3.44
N LEU A 183 -5.55 14.70 -3.92
CA LEU A 183 -5.27 13.53 -3.07
C LEU A 183 -3.92 13.66 -2.35
N TRP A 184 -2.98 14.37 -2.96
CA TRP A 184 -1.59 14.49 -2.50
C TRP A 184 -1.24 15.91 -2.06
N LYS A 185 -2.25 16.73 -1.80
CA LYS A 185 -2.04 18.09 -1.33
C LYS A 185 -1.28 18.09 0.00
N PRO A 186 -0.11 18.74 0.07
CA PRO A 186 0.57 18.92 1.34
C PRO A 186 -0.25 19.87 2.25
N GLY A 187 -0.48 19.45 3.49
CA GLY A 187 -1.20 20.24 4.49
C GLY A 187 -2.71 19.96 4.54
N LYS A 188 -3.47 20.89 5.11
CA LYS A 188 -4.91 20.74 5.31
C LYS A 188 -5.69 21.04 4.03
N LEU A 189 -6.71 20.23 3.78
CA LEU A 189 -7.69 20.47 2.73
C LEU A 189 -8.63 21.61 3.14
N THR A 190 -9.09 22.39 2.16
CA THR A 190 -10.24 23.30 2.36
C THR A 190 -11.53 22.48 2.43
N ASP A 191 -12.61 23.12 2.88
CA ASP A 191 -13.93 22.46 2.94
C ASP A 191 -14.42 22.05 1.54
N GLU A 192 -14.13 22.85 0.52
CA GLU A 192 -14.46 22.58 -0.87
C GLU A 192 -13.67 21.38 -1.41
N GLU A 193 -12.38 21.36 -1.17
CA GLU A 193 -11.51 20.25 -1.55
C GLU A 193 -11.92 18.95 -0.85
N PHE A 194 -12.25 19.03 0.43
CA PHE A 194 -12.73 17.88 1.19
C PHE A 194 -14.06 17.35 0.66
N LYS A 195 -14.98 18.25 0.24
CA LYS A 195 -16.22 17.84 -0.44
C LYS A 195 -15.95 17.06 -1.73
N VAL A 196 -14.94 17.47 -2.51
CA VAL A 196 -14.56 16.72 -3.72
C VAL A 196 -14.05 15.34 -3.36
N ILE A 197 -13.17 15.21 -2.36
CA ILE A 197 -12.68 13.89 -1.93
C ILE A 197 -13.83 12.99 -1.47
N LYS A 198 -14.80 13.52 -0.73
CA LYS A 198 -15.98 12.77 -0.27
C LYS A 198 -16.85 12.21 -1.41
N THR A 199 -16.64 12.62 -2.65
CA THR A 199 -17.40 12.08 -3.79
C THR A 199 -16.87 10.71 -4.28
N HIS A 200 -15.65 10.32 -3.86
CA HIS A 200 -15.03 9.08 -4.39
C HIS A 200 -15.87 7.81 -4.25
N PRO A 201 -16.67 7.57 -3.16
CA PRO A 201 -17.51 6.37 -3.12
C PRO A 201 -18.58 6.36 -4.21
N VAL A 202 -19.19 7.52 -4.49
CA VAL A 202 -20.21 7.66 -5.53
C VAL A 202 -19.58 7.52 -6.92
N VAL A 203 -18.43 8.15 -7.14
CA VAL A 203 -17.66 8.06 -8.38
C VAL A 203 -17.25 6.60 -8.64
N GLY A 204 -16.69 5.94 -7.62
CA GLY A 204 -16.32 4.53 -7.70
C GLY A 204 -17.51 3.62 -7.98
N TYR A 205 -18.63 3.81 -7.29
CA TYR A 205 -19.86 3.05 -7.53
C TYR A 205 -20.38 3.25 -8.97
N THR A 206 -20.34 4.47 -9.48
CA THR A 206 -20.74 4.74 -10.87
C THR A 206 -19.91 3.94 -11.88
N THR A 207 -18.63 3.71 -11.58
CA THR A 207 -17.73 2.91 -12.41
C THR A 207 -18.08 1.42 -12.37
N VAL A 208 -18.46 0.89 -11.22
CA VAL A 208 -18.65 -0.56 -11.03
C VAL A 208 -20.10 -1.02 -11.13
N ARG A 209 -21.10 -0.15 -10.98
CA ARG A 209 -22.53 -0.52 -10.90
C ARG A 209 -23.04 -1.36 -12.07
N ASN A 210 -22.55 -1.10 -13.29
CA ASN A 210 -22.95 -1.78 -14.51
C ASN A 210 -22.01 -2.93 -14.90
N GLN A 211 -20.99 -3.21 -14.07
CA GLN A 211 -20.09 -4.33 -14.29
C GLN A 211 -20.71 -5.62 -13.75
N ASP A 212 -20.34 -6.74 -14.34
CA ASP A 212 -20.69 -8.07 -13.85
C ASP A 212 -19.80 -8.39 -12.61
N LEU A 213 -20.16 -7.80 -11.47
CA LEU A 213 -19.54 -7.95 -10.16
C LEU A 213 -20.57 -8.38 -9.14
N ASN A 214 -20.13 -9.16 -8.16
CA ASN A 214 -20.96 -9.50 -7.01
C ASN A 214 -21.48 -8.20 -6.33
N GLU A 215 -22.75 -8.22 -5.89
CA GLU A 215 -23.37 -7.06 -5.24
C GLU A 215 -22.66 -6.64 -3.96
N HIS A 216 -22.03 -7.57 -3.23
CA HIS A 216 -21.22 -7.22 -2.06
C HIS A 216 -20.02 -6.36 -2.44
N VAL A 217 -19.37 -6.62 -3.57
CA VAL A 217 -18.27 -5.80 -4.08
C VAL A 217 -18.74 -4.40 -4.44
N LYS A 218 -19.87 -4.27 -5.15
CA LYS A 218 -20.47 -2.96 -5.46
C LYS A 218 -20.85 -2.17 -4.20
N ASN A 219 -21.43 -2.87 -3.22
CA ASN A 219 -21.78 -2.30 -1.93
C ASN A 219 -20.55 -1.87 -1.13
N ALA A 220 -19.46 -2.62 -1.15
CA ALA A 220 -18.20 -2.23 -0.51
C ALA A 220 -17.68 -0.89 -1.03
N VAL A 221 -17.79 -0.65 -2.35
CA VAL A 221 -17.36 0.62 -2.97
C VAL A 221 -18.18 1.81 -2.50
N ILE A 222 -19.52 1.68 -2.40
CA ILE A 222 -20.37 2.83 -2.04
C ILE A 222 -20.46 3.07 -0.53
N MET A 223 -20.23 2.04 0.29
CA MET A 223 -20.47 2.08 1.73
C MET A 223 -19.21 2.34 2.56
N GLN A 224 -18.02 2.28 1.99
CA GLN A 224 -16.74 2.34 2.71
C GLN A 224 -16.58 3.58 3.59
N ASP A 225 -17.10 4.73 3.16
CA ASP A 225 -16.90 6.03 3.82
C ASP A 225 -18.18 6.57 4.49
N ARG A 226 -19.10 5.67 4.85
CA ARG A 226 -20.43 6.04 5.36
C ARG A 226 -20.39 6.85 6.66
N LYS A 227 -19.31 6.75 7.45
CA LYS A 227 -19.09 7.55 8.67
C LYS A 227 -18.69 9.01 8.38
N SER A 228 -18.20 9.30 7.18
CA SER A 228 -17.81 10.65 6.77
C SER A 228 -18.99 11.49 6.24
N VAL A 229 -20.19 10.91 6.14
CA VAL A 229 -21.39 11.52 5.54
C VAL A 229 -22.38 11.99 6.62
N VAL A 230 -22.02 11.90 7.90
CA VAL A 230 -22.81 12.40 9.03
C VAL A 230 -22.20 13.67 9.57
#